data_91d28017558418bee17dcacdf5ee44e6
#
_entry.id   91d28017558418bee17dcacdf5ee44e6
#
_cell.length_a   1.000
_cell.length_b   1.000
_cell.length_c   1.000
_cell.angle_alpha   90.00
_cell.angle_beta   90.00
_cell.angle_gamma   90.00
#
_symmetry.space_group_name_H-M   'P 1'
#
loop_
_entity.id
_entity.type
_entity.pdbx_description
1 polymer ?
#
loop_
_entity_poly.entity_id
_entity_poly.type
_entity_poly.pdbx_seq_one_letter_code
_entity_poly.pdbx_strand_id
1 'polypeptide(L)'
;ALCILVLIVIFFVMTKKLIIRFDIFLNGVEYYLTIAFGAFIVLFYLKKYRLSVCFYMVMLFIFLTFREKVEKSYSFDLYLGKWLKVIFTNQTVFINIIGNLILFTPITIVMLLGNNNYVKTFLYVFLLIVFLEVIQFVTKTGVFDIIDIFLNTIGILLGFLFYSIPFQFKKYRKIRREYDIII
;
A
#
# COMPACT_ATOMS: atom_id res chain seq x y z
N ALA A 1 -7.60 16.19 -15.26
CA ALA A 1 -7.87 16.99 -14.05
C ALA A 1 -9.08 16.48 -13.27
N LEU A 2 -10.28 16.34 -13.91
CA LEU A 2 -11.51 15.90 -13.23
C LEU A 2 -11.37 14.53 -12.52
N CYS A 3 -10.80 13.53 -13.18
CA CYS A 3 -10.60 12.20 -12.60
C CYS A 3 -9.71 12.23 -11.35
N ILE A 4 -8.69 13.10 -11.31
CA ILE A 4 -7.82 13.25 -10.13
C ILE A 4 -8.62 13.84 -8.97
N LEU A 5 -9.43 14.87 -9.23
CA LEU A 5 -10.28 15.48 -8.21
C LEU A 5 -11.27 14.47 -7.63
N VAL A 6 -11.92 13.68 -8.47
CA VAL A 6 -12.85 12.62 -8.05
C VAL A 6 -12.14 11.59 -7.16
N LEU A 7 -10.94 11.15 -7.54
CA LEU A 7 -10.15 10.21 -6.73
C LEU A 7 -9.79 10.80 -5.36
N ILE A 8 -9.41 12.08 -5.28
CA ILE A 8 -9.10 12.76 -4.01
C ILE A 8 -10.35 12.85 -3.13
N VAL A 9 -11.51 13.18 -3.69
CA VAL A 9 -12.78 13.26 -2.95
C VAL A 9 -13.17 11.86 -2.42
N ILE A 10 -13.09 10.83 -3.26
CA ILE A 10 -13.38 9.45 -2.83
C ILE A 10 -12.43 9.05 -1.70
N PHE A 11 -11.13 9.33 -1.84
CA PHE A 11 -10.15 9.04 -0.82
C PHE A 11 -10.47 9.76 0.50
N PHE A 12 -10.83 11.04 0.46
CA PHE A 12 -11.23 11.81 1.65
C PHE A 12 -12.44 11.19 2.37
N VAL A 13 -13.46 10.78 1.63
CA VAL A 13 -14.64 10.11 2.22
C VAL A 13 -14.27 8.75 2.82
N MET A 14 -13.39 7.99 2.16
CA MET A 14 -12.93 6.71 2.68
C MET A 14 -12.04 6.87 3.91
N THR A 15 -11.15 7.87 3.94
CA THR A 15 -10.28 8.10 5.10
C THR A 15 -11.07 8.44 6.36
N LYS A 16 -12.16 9.21 6.28
CA LYS A 16 -13.03 9.46 7.43
C LYS A 16 -13.58 8.17 8.03
N LYS A 17 -14.01 7.21 7.21
CA LYS A 17 -14.49 5.91 7.68
C LYS A 17 -13.38 5.07 8.30
N LEU A 18 -12.17 5.11 7.71
CA LEU A 18 -11.00 4.39 8.22
C LEU A 18 -10.51 4.96 9.56
N ILE A 19 -10.52 6.30 9.72
CA ILE A 19 -10.15 6.98 10.96
C ILE A 19 -11.03 6.52 12.12
N ILE A 20 -12.35 6.50 11.93
CA ILE A 20 -13.30 6.00 12.93
C ILE A 20 -13.06 4.52 13.23
N ARG A 21 -12.74 3.72 12.22
CA ARG A 21 -12.56 2.27 12.37
C ARG A 21 -11.27 1.88 13.08
N PHE A 22 -10.20 2.64 12.87
CA PHE A 22 -8.87 2.37 13.43
C PHE A 22 -8.52 3.26 14.63
N ASP A 23 -9.52 3.97 15.19
CA ASP A 23 -9.38 4.83 16.36
C ASP A 23 -8.14 5.73 16.26
N ILE A 24 -8.04 6.48 15.15
CA ILE A 24 -6.93 7.40 14.93
C ILE A 24 -7.19 8.68 15.71
N PHE A 25 -6.34 8.98 16.69
CA PHE A 25 -6.54 10.05 17.67
C PHE A 25 -6.07 11.45 17.23
N LEU A 26 -5.39 11.57 16.09
CA LEU A 26 -4.91 12.87 15.61
C LEU A 26 -6.06 13.66 14.98
N ASN A 27 -6.42 14.79 15.60
CA ASN A 27 -7.47 15.68 15.09
C ASN A 27 -7.11 16.22 13.70
N GLY A 28 -8.03 16.09 12.74
CA GLY A 28 -7.84 16.58 11.38
C GLY A 28 -6.90 15.73 10.54
N VAL A 29 -6.57 14.50 10.98
CA VAL A 29 -5.69 13.57 10.25
C VAL A 29 -6.18 13.28 8.83
N GLU A 30 -7.51 13.30 8.61
CA GLU A 30 -8.13 13.14 7.30
C GLU A 30 -7.65 14.20 6.28
N TYR A 31 -7.41 15.42 6.72
CA TYR A 31 -6.90 16.48 5.85
C TYR A 31 -5.43 16.22 5.47
N TYR A 32 -4.60 15.86 6.45
CA TYR A 32 -3.18 15.54 6.19
C TYR A 32 -3.02 14.34 5.26
N LEU A 33 -3.79 13.27 5.49
CA LEU A 33 -3.80 12.09 4.63
C LEU A 33 -4.28 12.43 3.21
N THR A 34 -5.32 13.26 3.09
CA THR A 34 -5.87 13.66 1.80
C THR A 34 -4.89 14.55 1.02
N ILE A 35 -4.22 15.49 1.69
CA ILE A 35 -3.19 16.33 1.08
C ILE A 35 -2.02 15.45 0.60
N ALA A 36 -1.53 14.52 1.43
CA ALA A 36 -0.44 13.63 1.08
C ALA A 36 -0.82 12.73 -0.10
N PHE A 37 -2.04 12.19 -0.13
CA PHE A 37 -2.56 11.40 -1.24
C PHE A 37 -2.72 12.23 -2.53
N GLY A 38 -3.25 13.44 -2.42
CA GLY A 38 -3.35 14.36 -3.55
C GLY A 38 -1.99 14.69 -4.15
N ALA A 39 -1.00 15.01 -3.31
CA ALA A 39 0.37 15.24 -3.73
C ALA A 39 0.98 13.98 -4.38
N PHE A 40 0.76 12.78 -3.81
CA PHE A 40 1.17 11.51 -4.39
C PHE A 40 0.64 11.36 -5.83
N ILE A 41 -0.66 11.52 -6.05
CA ILE A 41 -1.28 11.36 -7.38
C ILE A 41 -0.79 12.42 -8.37
N VAL A 42 -0.72 13.68 -7.96
CA VAL A 42 -0.25 14.77 -8.85
C VAL A 42 1.21 14.54 -9.26
N LEU A 43 2.08 14.20 -8.33
CA LEU A 43 3.49 13.92 -8.60
C LEU A 43 3.67 12.66 -9.46
N PHE A 44 2.84 11.64 -9.24
CA PHE A 44 2.79 10.46 -10.09
C PHE A 44 2.42 10.81 -11.53
N TYR A 45 1.38 11.61 -11.71
CA TYR A 45 0.96 12.10 -13.03
C TYR A 45 2.06 12.92 -13.73
N LEU A 46 2.78 13.75 -12.96
CA LEU A 46 3.93 14.54 -13.46
C LEU A 46 5.20 13.68 -13.66
N LYS A 47 5.14 12.37 -13.48
CA LYS A 47 6.25 11.40 -13.57
C LYS A 47 7.41 11.68 -12.59
N LYS A 48 7.16 12.44 -11.52
CA LYS A 48 8.12 12.70 -10.44
C LYS A 48 8.07 11.58 -9.40
N TYR A 49 8.38 10.36 -9.82
CA TYR A 49 8.18 9.14 -9.05
C TYR A 49 8.85 9.14 -7.68
N ARG A 50 10.08 9.66 -7.55
CA ARG A 50 10.79 9.72 -6.26
C ARG A 50 10.05 10.56 -5.23
N LEU A 51 9.58 11.76 -5.63
CA LEU A 51 8.80 12.63 -4.75
C LEU A 51 7.42 12.03 -4.43
N SER A 52 6.79 11.39 -5.41
CA SER A 52 5.52 10.67 -5.20
C SER A 52 5.67 9.60 -4.11
N VAL A 53 6.74 8.79 -4.15
CA VAL A 53 7.05 7.81 -3.11
C VAL A 53 7.18 8.48 -1.73
N CYS A 54 7.88 9.61 -1.63
CA CYS A 54 8.03 10.32 -0.35
C CYS A 54 6.67 10.71 0.26
N PHE A 55 5.75 11.26 -0.53
CA PHE A 55 4.41 11.61 -0.03
C PHE A 55 3.58 10.38 0.36
N TYR A 56 3.73 9.28 -0.38
CA TYR A 56 3.09 8.02 0.01
C TYR A 56 3.64 7.49 1.34
N MET A 57 4.95 7.60 1.55
CA MET A 57 5.60 7.24 2.81
C MET A 57 5.10 8.07 3.99
N VAL A 58 4.96 9.39 3.79
CA VAL A 58 4.38 10.28 4.82
C VAL A 58 2.95 9.85 5.15
N MET A 59 2.15 9.53 4.13
CA MET A 59 0.78 9.04 4.33
C MET A 59 0.76 7.73 5.14
N LEU A 60 1.60 6.76 4.79
CA LEU A 60 1.71 5.50 5.54
C LEU A 60 2.15 5.73 6.97
N PHE A 61 3.17 6.56 7.17
CA PHE A 61 3.68 6.87 8.50
C PHE A 61 2.59 7.48 9.38
N ILE A 62 1.87 8.50 8.90
CA ILE A 62 0.75 9.12 9.63
C ILE A 62 -0.31 8.07 9.96
N PHE A 63 -0.73 7.28 8.97
CA PHE A 63 -1.79 6.29 9.15
C PHE A 63 -1.44 5.20 10.16
N LEU A 64 -0.18 4.77 10.19
CA LEU A 64 0.25 3.66 11.03
C LEU A 64 0.66 4.08 12.45
N THR A 65 1.17 5.31 12.64
CA THR A 65 1.69 5.75 13.93
C THR A 65 0.68 6.49 14.81
N PHE A 66 -0.38 7.07 14.22
CA PHE A 66 -1.39 7.83 14.98
C PHE A 66 -2.65 7.00 15.31
N ARG A 67 -2.49 5.69 15.42
CA ARG A 67 -3.55 4.79 15.93
C ARG A 67 -3.59 4.81 17.46
N GLU A 68 -4.74 4.45 18.04
CA GLU A 68 -4.87 4.26 19.47
C GLU A 68 -3.93 3.15 19.96
N LYS A 69 -3.35 3.36 21.16
CA LYS A 69 -2.39 2.42 21.72
C LYS A 69 -3.08 1.11 22.08
N VAL A 70 -2.49 0.00 21.68
CA VAL A 70 -2.98 -1.33 22.01
C VAL A 70 -2.41 -1.74 23.36
N GLU A 71 -3.28 -1.89 24.37
CA GLU A 71 -2.88 -2.34 25.72
C GLU A 71 -2.52 -3.84 25.78
N LYS A 72 -2.79 -4.59 24.72
CA LYS A 72 -2.57 -6.04 24.70
C LYS A 72 -1.09 -6.40 24.64
N SER A 73 -0.69 -7.27 25.55
CA SER A 73 0.60 -7.95 25.58
C SER A 73 0.96 -8.57 24.22
N TYR A 74 2.21 -8.36 23.82
CA TYR A 74 2.84 -8.91 22.64
C TYR A 74 2.58 -10.41 22.50
N SER A 75 1.79 -10.79 21.53
CA SER A 75 1.60 -12.19 21.16
C SER A 75 2.13 -12.40 19.76
N PHE A 76 3.18 -13.18 19.64
CA PHE A 76 3.60 -13.79 18.39
C PHE A 76 2.59 -14.88 18.02
N ASP A 77 1.59 -14.58 17.23
CA ASP A 77 0.65 -15.58 16.71
C ASP A 77 1.08 -16.00 15.30
N LEU A 78 1.87 -17.07 15.24
CA LEU A 78 2.39 -17.68 14.01
C LEU A 78 1.38 -18.60 13.30
N TYR A 79 0.16 -18.72 13.80
CA TYR A 79 -0.77 -19.72 13.30
C TYR A 79 -1.63 -19.22 12.15
N LEU A 80 -1.11 -19.35 10.93
CA LEU A 80 -1.79 -19.04 9.65
C LEU A 80 -3.18 -19.69 9.52
N GLY A 81 -3.42 -20.84 10.12
CA GLY A 81 -4.68 -21.59 9.99
C GLY A 81 -5.90 -20.94 10.64
N LYS A 82 -5.74 -20.12 11.68
CA LYS A 82 -6.85 -19.41 12.32
C LYS A 82 -7.45 -18.35 11.38
N TRP A 83 -6.60 -17.64 10.63
CA TRP A 83 -6.99 -16.55 9.75
C TRP A 83 -7.87 -17.03 8.60
N LEU A 84 -7.52 -18.17 8.00
CA LEU A 84 -8.28 -18.73 6.88
C LEU A 84 -9.72 -19.12 7.27
N LYS A 85 -9.94 -19.52 8.51
CA LYS A 85 -11.29 -19.85 9.00
C LYS A 85 -12.12 -18.61 9.34
N VAL A 86 -11.48 -17.54 9.76
CA VAL A 86 -12.13 -16.33 10.29
C VAL A 86 -12.29 -15.24 9.19
N ILE A 87 -11.55 -15.32 8.09
CA ILE A 87 -11.56 -14.32 7.01
C ILE A 87 -12.97 -14.06 6.43
N PHE A 88 -13.79 -15.10 6.31
CA PHE A 88 -15.15 -15.00 5.74
C PHE A 88 -16.22 -14.72 6.79
N THR A 89 -15.90 -14.87 8.09
CA THR A 89 -16.87 -14.71 9.19
C THR A 89 -16.69 -13.40 9.94
N ASN A 90 -15.48 -12.80 9.88
CA ASN A 90 -15.17 -11.57 10.59
C ASN A 90 -14.74 -10.46 9.61
N GLN A 91 -15.62 -9.48 9.42
CA GLN A 91 -15.39 -8.35 8.51
C GLN A 91 -14.13 -7.52 8.86
N THR A 92 -13.78 -7.40 10.15
CA THR A 92 -12.59 -6.66 10.58
C THR A 92 -11.32 -7.37 10.14
N VAL A 93 -11.26 -8.69 10.31
CA VAL A 93 -10.13 -9.53 9.86
C VAL A 93 -9.99 -9.45 8.34
N PHE A 94 -11.08 -9.58 7.60
CA PHE A 94 -11.09 -9.45 6.14
C PHE A 94 -10.50 -8.12 5.68
N ILE A 95 -10.93 -7.01 6.26
CA ILE A 95 -10.45 -5.67 5.88
C ILE A 95 -8.96 -5.48 6.22
N ASN A 96 -8.49 -5.99 7.36
CA ASN A 96 -7.08 -5.94 7.71
C ASN A 96 -6.21 -6.70 6.71
N ILE A 97 -6.63 -7.91 6.32
CA ILE A 97 -5.91 -8.71 5.32
C ILE A 97 -5.85 -7.99 3.97
N ILE A 98 -7.00 -7.53 3.46
CA ILE A 98 -7.06 -6.80 2.18
C ILE A 98 -6.28 -5.49 2.27
N GLY A 99 -6.36 -4.79 3.41
CA GLY A 99 -5.60 -3.58 3.66
C GLY A 99 -4.10 -3.81 3.51
N ASN A 100 -3.55 -4.81 4.20
CA ASN A 100 -2.14 -5.15 4.14
C ASN A 100 -1.71 -5.59 2.72
N LEU A 101 -2.52 -6.40 2.03
CA LEU A 101 -2.25 -6.79 0.64
C LEU A 101 -2.16 -5.61 -0.32
N ILE A 102 -3.00 -4.59 -0.15
CA ILE A 102 -3.07 -3.45 -1.07
C ILE A 102 -2.08 -2.35 -0.68
N LEU A 103 -1.74 -2.22 0.61
CA LEU A 103 -1.00 -1.07 1.15
C LEU A 103 0.35 -0.83 0.45
N PHE A 104 1.10 -1.88 0.13
CA PHE A 104 2.43 -1.76 -0.49
C PHE A 104 2.43 -1.94 -2.01
N THR A 105 1.31 -2.28 -2.61
CA THR A 105 1.17 -2.41 -4.07
C THR A 105 1.47 -1.10 -4.83
N PRO A 106 0.88 0.08 -4.47
CA PRO A 106 1.12 1.32 -5.19
C PRO A 106 2.58 1.79 -5.12
N ILE A 107 3.20 1.72 -3.93
CA ILE A 107 4.60 2.14 -3.76
C ILE A 107 5.55 1.28 -4.60
N THR A 108 5.29 -0.03 -4.67
CA THR A 108 6.07 -0.97 -5.49
C THR A 108 5.99 -0.60 -6.97
N ILE A 109 4.79 -0.33 -7.49
CA ILE A 109 4.59 0.09 -8.88
C ILE A 109 5.34 1.40 -9.17
N VAL A 110 5.19 2.41 -8.30
CA VAL A 110 5.81 3.72 -8.50
C VAL A 110 7.34 3.64 -8.43
N MET A 111 7.89 2.83 -7.54
CA MET A 111 9.33 2.61 -7.46
C MET A 111 9.87 1.90 -8.70
N LEU A 112 9.15 0.91 -9.25
CA LEU A 112 9.54 0.25 -10.50
C LEU A 112 9.49 1.21 -11.71
N LEU A 113 8.50 2.09 -11.76
CA LEU A 113 8.44 3.14 -12.79
C LEU A 113 9.63 4.10 -12.72
N GLY A 114 10.19 4.29 -11.52
CA GLY A 114 11.35 5.18 -11.28
C GLY A 114 12.71 4.54 -11.51
N ASN A 115 12.89 3.25 -11.21
CA ASN A 115 14.20 2.59 -11.23
C ASN A 115 14.29 1.33 -12.11
N ASN A 116 13.13 0.78 -12.53
CA ASN A 116 13.01 -0.43 -13.35
C ASN A 116 13.86 -1.64 -12.87
N ASN A 117 14.08 -1.75 -11.55
CA ASN A 117 14.87 -2.82 -10.95
C ASN A 117 14.05 -3.54 -9.86
N TYR A 118 13.62 -4.78 -10.15
CA TYR A 118 12.78 -5.58 -9.27
C TYR A 118 13.46 -5.92 -7.95
N VAL A 119 14.74 -6.31 -7.99
CA VAL A 119 15.49 -6.72 -6.78
C VAL A 119 15.66 -5.53 -5.84
N LYS A 120 16.10 -4.38 -6.35
CA LYS A 120 16.25 -3.17 -5.54
C LYS A 120 14.90 -2.73 -4.97
N THR A 121 13.84 -2.74 -5.78
CA THR A 121 12.50 -2.38 -5.34
C THR A 121 12.01 -3.32 -4.24
N PHE A 122 12.18 -4.64 -4.42
CA PHE A 122 11.83 -5.62 -3.40
C PHE A 122 12.54 -5.33 -2.08
N LEU A 123 13.87 -5.18 -2.11
CA LEU A 123 14.65 -4.94 -0.91
C LEU A 123 14.25 -3.65 -0.18
N TYR A 124 14.07 -2.55 -0.92
CA TYR A 124 13.68 -1.28 -0.30
C TYR A 124 12.27 -1.32 0.31
N VAL A 125 11.30 -1.90 -0.41
CA VAL A 125 9.92 -1.96 0.10
C VAL A 125 9.81 -2.97 1.23
N PHE A 126 10.53 -4.09 1.17
CA PHE A 126 10.57 -5.08 2.25
C PHE A 126 11.20 -4.52 3.52
N LEU A 127 12.35 -3.82 3.41
CA LEU A 127 12.97 -3.15 4.55
C LEU A 127 12.04 -2.08 5.15
N LEU A 128 11.29 -1.38 4.30
CA LEU A 128 10.29 -0.44 4.75
C LEU A 128 9.16 -1.12 5.55
N ILE A 129 8.66 -2.26 5.07
CA ILE A 129 7.63 -3.04 5.79
C ILE A 129 8.14 -3.39 7.19
N VAL A 130 9.31 -3.99 7.27
CA VAL A 130 9.91 -4.37 8.57
C VAL A 130 10.12 -3.14 9.46
N PHE A 131 10.60 -2.04 8.90
CA PHE A 131 10.81 -0.80 9.65
C PHE A 131 9.49 -0.24 10.23
N LEU A 132 8.42 -0.24 9.46
CA LEU A 132 7.10 0.22 9.92
C LEU A 132 6.53 -0.68 11.00
N GLU A 133 6.68 -2.00 10.89
CA GLU A 133 6.28 -2.96 11.93
C GLU A 133 7.05 -2.72 13.24
N VAL A 134 8.37 -2.47 13.16
CA VAL A 134 9.18 -2.13 14.33
C VAL A 134 8.71 -0.81 14.96
N ILE A 135 8.38 0.21 14.16
CA ILE A 135 7.84 1.48 14.68
C ILE A 135 6.52 1.23 15.40
N GLN A 136 5.58 0.49 14.81
CA GLN A 136 4.29 0.18 15.44
C GLN A 136 4.47 -0.55 16.77
N PHE A 137 5.43 -1.47 16.83
CA PHE A 137 5.78 -2.17 18.05
C PHE A 137 6.33 -1.22 19.14
N VAL A 138 7.31 -0.37 18.79
CA VAL A 138 7.95 0.58 19.72
C VAL A 138 6.97 1.64 20.21
N THR A 139 6.12 2.15 19.33
CA THR A 139 5.11 3.17 19.66
C THR A 139 3.88 2.60 20.35
N LYS A 140 3.77 1.26 20.45
CA LYS A 140 2.59 0.54 20.96
C LYS A 140 1.29 0.84 20.20
N THR A 141 1.40 1.23 18.94
CA THR A 141 0.25 1.49 18.06
C THR A 141 -0.19 0.27 17.27
N GLY A 142 0.55 -0.84 17.37
CA GLY A 142 0.25 -2.14 16.80
C GLY A 142 0.98 -3.26 17.54
N VAL A 143 0.61 -4.48 17.19
CA VAL A 143 1.28 -5.71 17.63
C VAL A 143 2.25 -6.10 16.52
N PHE A 144 3.49 -6.49 16.87
CA PHE A 144 4.42 -7.02 15.87
C PHE A 144 3.91 -8.37 15.36
N ASP A 145 3.37 -8.38 14.15
CA ASP A 145 2.75 -9.57 13.56
C ASP A 145 3.51 -9.98 12.29
N ILE A 146 4.07 -11.20 12.33
CA ILE A 146 4.76 -11.79 11.16
C ILE A 146 3.78 -12.00 9.99
N ILE A 147 2.50 -12.20 10.29
CA ILE A 147 1.47 -12.34 9.26
C ILE A 147 1.30 -11.04 8.49
N ASP A 148 1.35 -9.89 9.16
CA ASP A 148 1.29 -8.58 8.51
C ASP A 148 2.50 -8.36 7.60
N ILE A 149 3.70 -8.72 8.03
CA ILE A 149 4.91 -8.69 7.16
C ILE A 149 4.71 -9.59 5.94
N PHE A 150 4.16 -10.79 6.13
CA PHE A 150 3.91 -11.73 5.04
C PHE A 150 2.87 -11.20 4.04
N LEU A 151 1.73 -10.69 4.52
CA LEU A 151 0.67 -10.11 3.68
C LEU A 151 1.16 -8.87 2.92
N ASN A 152 1.90 -7.99 3.58
CA ASN A 152 2.52 -6.82 2.95
C ASN A 152 3.55 -7.23 1.89
N THR A 153 4.28 -8.32 2.11
CA THR A 153 5.23 -8.89 1.12
C THR A 153 4.48 -9.43 -0.11
N ILE A 154 3.32 -10.08 0.07
CA ILE A 154 2.46 -10.44 -1.07
C ILE A 154 2.01 -9.17 -1.81
N GLY A 155 1.75 -8.06 -1.11
CA GLY A 155 1.47 -6.77 -1.73
C GLY A 155 2.59 -6.28 -2.67
N ILE A 156 3.87 -6.52 -2.34
CA ILE A 156 4.99 -6.26 -3.26
C ILE A 156 4.86 -7.11 -4.53
N LEU A 157 4.57 -8.40 -4.38
CA LEU A 157 4.42 -9.31 -5.53
C LEU A 157 3.24 -8.91 -6.43
N LEU A 158 2.13 -8.48 -5.84
CA LEU A 158 1.00 -7.89 -6.59
C LEU A 158 1.43 -6.63 -7.35
N GLY A 159 2.23 -5.76 -6.73
CA GLY A 159 2.81 -4.60 -7.39
C GLY A 159 3.66 -4.96 -8.60
N PHE A 160 4.48 -6.00 -8.50
CA PHE A 160 5.25 -6.54 -9.63
C PHE A 160 4.36 -7.07 -10.74
N LEU A 161 3.33 -7.81 -10.38
CA LEU A 161 2.36 -8.34 -11.33
C LEU A 161 1.66 -7.21 -12.10
N PHE A 162 1.09 -6.23 -11.40
CA PHE A 162 0.39 -5.11 -12.03
C PHE A 162 1.31 -4.22 -12.87
N TYR A 163 2.57 -4.06 -12.48
CA TYR A 163 3.56 -3.36 -13.30
C TYR A 163 3.87 -4.11 -14.60
N SER A 164 3.95 -5.44 -14.55
CA SER A 164 4.34 -6.29 -15.70
C SER A 164 3.25 -6.43 -16.75
N ILE A 165 1.97 -6.42 -16.36
CA ILE A 165 0.82 -6.61 -17.26
C ILE A 165 0.81 -5.60 -18.42
N PRO A 166 0.86 -4.27 -18.23
CA PRO A 166 0.86 -3.31 -19.32
C PRO A 166 2.06 -3.46 -20.27
N PHE A 167 3.21 -3.88 -19.73
CA PHE A 167 4.42 -4.08 -20.52
C PHE A 167 4.29 -5.27 -21.47
N GLN A 168 3.69 -6.37 -21.03
CA GLN A 168 3.43 -7.52 -21.89
C GLN A 168 2.44 -7.17 -22.99
N PHE A 169 1.35 -6.46 -22.70
CA PHE A 169 0.39 -6.04 -23.72
C PHE A 169 1.03 -5.14 -24.80
N LYS A 170 1.93 -4.23 -24.43
CA LYS A 170 2.67 -3.42 -25.40
C LYS A 170 3.58 -4.27 -26.30
N LYS A 171 4.27 -5.26 -25.73
CA LYS A 171 5.11 -6.21 -26.45
C LYS A 171 4.31 -7.02 -27.46
N TYR A 172 3.16 -7.57 -27.03
CA TYR A 172 2.26 -8.32 -27.93
C TYR A 172 1.72 -7.47 -29.07
N ARG A 173 1.30 -6.22 -28.80
CA ARG A 173 0.84 -5.30 -29.86
C ARG A 173 1.94 -4.95 -30.87
N LYS A 174 3.18 -4.82 -30.41
CA LYS A 174 4.32 -4.56 -31.32
C LYS A 174 4.59 -5.75 -32.21
N ILE A 175 4.65 -6.95 -31.65
CA ILE A 175 4.87 -8.19 -32.39
C ILE A 175 3.74 -8.38 -33.44
N ARG A 176 2.48 -8.21 -33.03
CA ARG A 176 1.34 -8.33 -33.97
C ARG A 176 1.44 -7.35 -35.13
N ARG A 177 1.80 -6.09 -34.91
CA ARG A 177 2.00 -5.11 -36.00
C ARG A 177 3.12 -5.49 -36.95
N GLU A 178 4.21 -6.09 -36.43
CA GLU A 178 5.31 -6.58 -37.26
C GLU A 178 4.88 -7.75 -38.12
N TYR A 179 4.02 -8.65 -37.64
CA TYR A 179 3.43 -9.73 -38.45
C TYR A 179 2.43 -9.23 -39.49
N ASP A 180 1.56 -8.26 -39.13
CA ASP A 180 0.56 -7.68 -40.05
C ASP A 180 1.21 -6.86 -41.21
N ILE A 181 2.50 -6.52 -41.14
CA ILE A 181 3.26 -5.82 -42.19
C ILE A 181 3.94 -6.80 -43.16
N ILE A 182 4.10 -8.08 -42.77
CA ILE A 182 4.81 -9.10 -43.54
C ILE A 182 3.85 -9.93 -44.42
N ILE A 183 2.55 -9.81 -44.21
CA ILE A 183 1.49 -10.44 -45.01
C ILE A 183 0.90 -9.39 -45.96
#